data_57e62e98e590ceb994fa0fc16b2bb8d8
#
_entry.id   57e62e98e590ceb994fa0fc16b2bb8d8
#
_cell.length_a   1.000
_cell.length_b   1.000
_cell.length_c   1.000
_cell.angle_alpha   90.00
_cell.angle_beta   90.00
_cell.angle_gamma   90.00
#
_symmetry.space_group_name_H-M   'P 1'
#
loop_
_entity.id
_entity.type
_entity.pdbx_description
1 polymer ?
#
loop_
_entity_poly.entity_id
_entity_poly.type
_entity_poly.pdbx_seq_one_letter_code
_entity_poly.pdbx_strand_id
1 'polypeptide(L)'
;METHRLVLPGDLNHYGFLFGGRLLAWVDEASWIAASLDYPHCQFVTVAMDTVEFHHSVRDGTILRISCEREKEGTTSTTYAVKVIDEKAGPAVIFSTRVTFVSVDDAGQKRAIR
;
A
#
# COMPACT_ATOMS: atom_id res chain seq x y z
N MET A 1 -0.29 -0.85 10.85
CA MET A 1 0.34 0.48 10.68
C MET A 1 -0.62 1.39 9.92
N GLU A 2 -0.73 2.61 10.34
CA GLU A 2 -1.53 3.61 9.66
C GLU A 2 -0.66 4.80 9.29
N THR A 3 -0.93 5.39 8.12
CA THR A 3 -0.27 6.61 7.68
C THR A 3 -1.26 7.46 6.90
N HIS A 4 -0.93 8.73 6.69
CA HIS A 4 -1.80 9.66 6.01
C HIS A 4 -1.12 10.25 4.77
N ARG A 5 -1.96 10.63 3.81
CA ARG A 5 -1.51 11.28 2.60
C ARG A 5 -2.49 12.39 2.23
N LEU A 6 -1.98 13.58 1.99
CA LEU A 6 -2.79 14.69 1.47
C LEU A 6 -2.75 14.65 -0.05
N VAL A 7 -3.93 14.65 -0.66
CA VAL A 7 -4.04 14.70 -2.13
C VAL A 7 -3.86 16.14 -2.59
N LEU A 8 -2.86 16.38 -3.41
CA LEU A 8 -2.53 17.71 -3.95
C LEU A 8 -2.92 17.81 -5.43
N PRO A 9 -3.07 19.03 -5.96
CA PRO A 9 -3.43 19.21 -7.39
C PRO A 9 -2.52 18.44 -8.35
N GLY A 10 -1.23 18.32 -8.07
CA GLY A 10 -0.30 17.58 -8.91
C GLY A 10 -0.50 16.07 -8.93
N ASP A 11 -1.35 15.54 -8.06
CA ASP A 11 -1.66 14.11 -7.99
C ASP A 11 -2.87 13.74 -8.84
N LEU A 12 -3.55 14.73 -9.43
CA LEU A 12 -4.82 14.53 -10.13
C LEU A 12 -4.61 14.29 -11.63
N ASN A 13 -5.58 13.55 -12.22
CA ASN A 13 -5.68 13.43 -13.65
C ASN A 13 -6.33 14.68 -14.26
N HIS A 14 -6.51 14.68 -15.57
CA HIS A 14 -7.13 15.82 -16.29
C HIS A 14 -8.62 16.00 -16.01
N TYR A 15 -9.26 15.02 -15.36
CA TYR A 15 -10.65 15.16 -14.90
C TYR A 15 -10.76 15.72 -13.48
N GLY A 16 -9.63 15.95 -12.81
CA GLY A 16 -9.62 16.48 -11.46
C GLY A 16 -9.75 15.42 -10.35
N PHE A 17 -9.45 14.17 -10.67
CA PHE A 17 -9.47 13.08 -9.70
C PHE A 17 -8.08 12.47 -9.54
N LEU A 18 -7.81 11.94 -8.36
CA LEU A 18 -6.55 11.25 -8.07
C LEU A 18 -6.29 10.13 -9.08
N PHE A 19 -5.10 10.13 -9.69
CA PHE A 19 -4.67 9.03 -10.53
C PHE A 19 -4.61 7.73 -9.75
N GLY A 20 -5.18 6.67 -10.33
CA GLY A 20 -5.10 5.34 -9.73
C GLY A 20 -3.66 4.88 -9.54
N GLY A 21 -2.79 5.14 -10.49
CA GLY A 21 -1.36 4.78 -10.39
C GLY A 21 -0.64 5.52 -9.28
N ARG A 22 -1.04 6.76 -8.98
CA ARG A 22 -0.49 7.52 -7.86
C ARG A 22 -0.89 6.88 -6.54
N LEU A 23 -2.15 6.50 -6.42
CA LEU A 23 -2.64 5.81 -5.23
C LEU A 23 -1.95 4.45 -5.05
N LEU A 24 -1.77 3.70 -6.13
CA LEU A 24 -1.04 2.44 -6.09
C LEU A 24 0.40 2.63 -5.60
N ALA A 25 1.07 3.69 -6.05
CA ALA A 25 2.43 3.99 -5.60
C ALA A 25 2.47 4.26 -4.09
N TRP A 26 1.51 5.03 -3.57
CA TRP A 26 1.43 5.32 -2.14
C TRP A 26 1.12 4.06 -1.31
N VAL A 27 0.25 3.21 -1.82
CA VAL A 27 -0.11 1.94 -1.16
C VAL A 27 1.08 0.99 -1.14
N ASP A 28 1.80 0.88 -2.24
CA ASP A 28 3.01 0.06 -2.32
C ASP A 28 4.05 0.54 -1.31
N GLU A 29 4.32 1.85 -1.29
CA GLU A 29 5.28 2.43 -0.35
C GLU A 29 4.87 2.21 1.10
N ALA A 30 3.62 2.50 1.45
CA ALA A 30 3.14 2.38 2.83
C ALA A 30 3.23 0.93 3.33
N SER A 31 2.81 -0.03 2.52
CA SER A 31 2.87 -1.44 2.90
C SER A 31 4.30 -1.96 2.93
N TRP A 32 5.18 -1.46 2.05
CA TRP A 32 6.60 -1.79 2.09
C TRP A 32 7.25 -1.30 3.40
N ILE A 33 6.90 -0.08 3.82
CA ILE A 33 7.37 0.47 5.09
C ILE A 33 6.87 -0.39 6.25
N ALA A 34 5.59 -0.77 6.24
CA ALA A 34 5.02 -1.64 7.27
C ALA A 34 5.78 -2.97 7.37
N ALA A 35 6.02 -3.62 6.22
CA ALA A 35 6.77 -4.88 6.17
C ALA A 35 8.21 -4.70 6.68
N SER A 36 8.86 -3.62 6.29
CA SER A 36 10.24 -3.34 6.68
C SER A 36 10.38 -3.05 8.18
N LEU A 37 9.36 -2.45 8.78
CA LEU A 37 9.34 -2.23 10.23
C LEU A 37 9.05 -3.52 10.99
N ASP A 38 8.20 -4.39 10.46
CA ASP A 38 7.90 -5.69 11.08
C ASP A 38 9.07 -6.67 10.96
N TYR A 39 9.85 -6.56 9.87
CA TYR A 39 10.97 -7.46 9.59
C TYR A 39 12.21 -6.64 9.20
N PRO A 40 12.82 -5.94 10.16
CA PRO A 40 13.89 -4.96 9.85
C PRO A 40 15.17 -5.58 9.28
N HIS A 41 15.33 -6.90 9.38
CA HIS A 41 16.49 -7.62 8.85
C HIS A 41 16.28 -8.11 7.41
N CYS A 42 15.07 -7.94 6.85
CA CYS A 42 14.74 -8.41 5.50
C CYS A 42 14.86 -7.29 4.48
N GLN A 43 15.18 -7.68 3.25
CA GLN A 43 15.07 -6.82 2.07
C GLN A 43 13.87 -7.31 1.26
N PHE A 44 12.86 -6.49 1.12
CA PHE A 44 11.64 -6.87 0.44
C PHE A 44 11.53 -6.28 -0.95
N VAL A 45 11.01 -7.09 -1.88
CA VAL A 45 10.56 -6.61 -3.18
C VAL A 45 9.08 -6.92 -3.32
N THR A 46 8.34 -6.00 -3.93
CA THR A 46 6.92 -6.20 -4.22
C THR A 46 6.79 -7.16 -5.39
N VAL A 47 6.02 -8.23 -5.21
CA VAL A 47 5.83 -9.23 -6.28
C VAL A 47 4.39 -9.29 -6.78
N ALA A 48 3.43 -8.83 -6.01
CA ALA A 48 2.03 -8.88 -6.43
C ALA A 48 1.17 -7.89 -5.65
N MET A 49 0.15 -7.37 -6.34
CA MET A 49 -1.01 -6.74 -5.73
C MET A 49 -2.22 -7.53 -6.19
N ASP A 50 -2.99 -8.04 -5.26
CA ASP A 50 -4.11 -8.92 -5.55
C ASP A 50 -5.42 -8.22 -5.25
N THR A 51 -6.35 -8.32 -6.21
CA THR A 51 -7.69 -7.74 -6.05
C THR A 51 -7.62 -6.23 -5.83
N VAL A 52 -7.12 -5.51 -6.83
CA VAL A 52 -7.09 -4.04 -6.81
C VAL A 52 -8.51 -3.53 -7.12
N GLU A 53 -9.10 -2.83 -6.16
CA GLU A 53 -10.46 -2.30 -6.29
C GLU A 53 -10.50 -0.82 -5.92
N PHE A 54 -10.96 0.00 -6.87
CA PHE A 54 -11.19 1.44 -6.68
C PHE A 54 -12.69 1.64 -6.51
N HIS A 55 -13.13 2.06 -5.34
CA HIS A 55 -14.56 2.19 -5.04
C HIS A 55 -15.10 3.61 -5.23
N HIS A 56 -14.25 4.63 -5.04
CA HIS A 56 -14.66 6.04 -5.10
C HIS A 56 -13.58 6.89 -5.72
N SER A 57 -13.99 7.94 -6.45
CA SER A 57 -13.09 8.97 -6.95
C SER A 57 -12.66 9.89 -5.82
N VAL A 58 -11.43 10.42 -5.91
CA VAL A 58 -10.84 11.26 -4.88
C VAL A 58 -10.37 12.57 -5.50
N ARG A 59 -10.67 13.69 -4.82
CA ARG A 59 -10.27 15.03 -5.25
C ARG A 59 -9.13 15.58 -4.40
N ASP A 60 -8.52 16.67 -4.87
CA ASP A 60 -7.49 17.37 -4.09
C ASP A 60 -8.06 17.89 -2.77
N GLY A 61 -7.20 18.00 -1.77
CA GLY A 61 -7.59 18.36 -0.41
C GLY A 61 -8.08 17.20 0.43
N THR A 62 -8.30 16.03 -0.16
CA THR A 62 -8.68 14.83 0.62
C THR A 62 -7.50 14.34 1.44
N ILE A 63 -7.75 14.00 2.69
CA ILE A 63 -6.76 13.37 3.55
C ILE A 63 -7.07 11.87 3.57
N LEU A 64 -6.18 11.11 2.98
CA LEU A 64 -6.32 9.66 2.94
C LEU A 64 -5.65 9.02 4.15
N ARG A 65 -6.35 8.09 4.78
CA ARG A 65 -5.74 7.20 5.77
C ARG A 65 -5.48 5.86 5.11
N ILE A 66 -4.22 5.45 5.09
CA ILE A 66 -3.78 4.18 4.54
C ILE A 66 -3.47 3.26 5.70
N SER A 67 -4.21 2.17 5.82
CA SER A 67 -4.04 1.19 6.88
C SER A 67 -3.47 -0.09 6.31
N CYS A 68 -2.34 -0.54 6.87
CA CYS A 68 -1.63 -1.73 6.42
C CYS A 68 -1.54 -2.72 7.58
N GLU A 69 -2.07 -3.93 7.40
CA GLU A 69 -2.01 -4.97 8.40
C GLU A 69 -1.48 -6.26 7.80
N ARG A 70 -0.53 -6.88 8.50
CA ARG A 70 -0.02 -8.17 8.07
C ARG A 70 -1.14 -9.20 8.14
N GLU A 71 -1.35 -9.88 7.02
CA GLU A 71 -2.40 -10.89 6.90
C GLU A 71 -1.81 -12.30 6.87
N LYS A 72 -0.63 -12.46 6.29
CA LYS A 72 -0.05 -13.78 6.07
C LYS A 72 1.48 -13.70 6.03
N GLU A 73 2.12 -14.68 6.64
CA GLU A 73 3.58 -14.85 6.54
C GLU A 73 3.87 -16.26 6.04
N GLY A 74 4.59 -16.35 4.92
CA GLY A 74 5.14 -17.58 4.40
C GLY A 74 6.61 -17.73 4.74
N THR A 75 7.30 -18.67 4.10
CA THR A 75 8.73 -18.90 4.34
C THR A 75 9.56 -17.73 3.84
N THR A 76 9.30 -17.26 2.61
CA THR A 76 10.05 -16.18 1.96
C THR A 76 9.16 -14.98 1.66
N SER A 77 7.86 -15.03 1.92
CA SER A 77 6.91 -13.97 1.55
C SER A 77 6.06 -13.54 2.72
N THR A 78 5.55 -12.32 2.65
CA THR A 78 4.56 -11.80 3.58
C THR A 78 3.55 -10.97 2.80
N THR A 79 2.29 -11.01 3.22
CA THR A 79 1.19 -10.32 2.54
C THR A 79 0.52 -9.36 3.51
N TYR A 80 0.30 -8.14 3.05
CA TYR A 80 -0.36 -7.08 3.82
C TYR A 80 -1.69 -6.73 3.19
N ALA A 81 -2.73 -6.70 4.01
CA ALA A 81 -4.02 -6.14 3.61
C ALA A 81 -3.95 -4.62 3.76
N VAL A 82 -4.35 -3.91 2.72
CA VAL A 82 -4.29 -2.44 2.70
C VAL A 82 -5.68 -1.89 2.42
N LYS A 83 -6.10 -0.92 3.23
CA LYS A 83 -7.35 -0.19 3.04
C LYS A 83 -7.05 1.30 3.08
N VAL A 84 -7.75 2.04 2.21
CA VAL A 84 -7.64 3.49 2.13
C VAL A 84 -9.03 4.09 2.32
N ILE A 85 -9.15 5.04 3.23
CA ILE A 85 -10.39 5.77 3.49
C ILE A 85 -10.14 7.28 3.42
N ASP A 86 -11.21 8.05 3.25
CA ASP A 86 -11.19 9.50 3.44
C ASP A 86 -11.32 9.76 4.95
N GLU A 87 -10.28 10.30 5.57
CA GLU A 87 -10.23 10.48 7.02
C GLU A 87 -11.37 11.36 7.56
N LYS A 88 -11.79 12.35 6.78
CA LYS A 88 -12.87 13.26 7.21
C LYS A 88 -14.26 12.74 6.91
N ALA A 89 -14.41 12.02 5.79
CA ALA A 89 -15.74 11.61 5.33
C ALA A 89 -16.27 10.37 6.03
N GLY A 90 -15.42 9.58 6.65
CA GLY A 90 -15.85 8.42 7.42
C GLY A 90 -15.31 7.09 6.88
N PRO A 91 -15.86 5.96 7.37
CA PRO A 91 -15.22 4.65 7.23
C PRO A 91 -15.36 3.98 5.86
N ALA A 92 -16.07 4.59 4.90
CA ALA A 92 -16.24 3.99 3.58
C ALA A 92 -14.90 3.78 2.90
N VAL A 93 -14.66 2.56 2.42
CA VAL A 93 -13.39 2.20 1.79
C VAL A 93 -13.34 2.78 0.37
N ILE A 94 -12.33 3.62 0.11
CA ILE A 94 -12.05 4.17 -1.22
C ILE A 94 -11.33 3.15 -2.09
N PHE A 95 -10.40 2.42 -1.48
CA PHE A 95 -9.51 1.50 -2.18
C PHE A 95 -9.10 0.38 -1.24
N SER A 96 -8.97 -0.83 -1.78
CA SER A 96 -8.43 -1.95 -1.02
C SER A 96 -7.63 -2.87 -1.92
N THR A 97 -6.63 -3.53 -1.34
CA THR A 97 -5.82 -4.53 -2.03
C THR A 97 -5.06 -5.38 -1.01
N ARG A 98 -4.36 -6.38 -1.53
CA ARG A 98 -3.36 -7.15 -0.78
C ARG A 98 -2.04 -7.02 -1.51
N VAL A 99 -0.99 -6.66 -0.79
CA VAL A 99 0.35 -6.50 -1.36
C VAL A 99 1.23 -7.61 -0.80
N THR A 100 1.87 -8.35 -1.69
CA THR A 100 2.76 -9.45 -1.31
C THR A 100 4.20 -9.06 -1.59
N PHE A 101 5.04 -9.25 -0.59
CA PHE A 101 6.48 -8.99 -0.63
C PHE A 101 7.24 -10.30 -0.50
N VAL A 102 8.37 -10.37 -1.18
CA VAL A 102 9.30 -11.49 -1.06
C VAL A 102 10.61 -10.99 -0.49
N SER A 103 11.13 -11.70 0.50
CA SER A 103 12.44 -11.43 1.07
C SER A 103 13.51 -11.96 0.12
N VAL A 104 14.50 -11.11 -0.19
CA VAL A 104 15.59 -11.44 -1.11
C VAL A 104 16.92 -11.09 -0.48
N ASP A 105 17.98 -11.74 -0.99
CA ASP A 105 19.35 -11.40 -0.65
C ASP A 105 19.90 -10.31 -1.61
N ASP A 106 21.17 -9.94 -1.46
CA ASP A 106 21.78 -8.89 -2.26
C ASP A 106 21.86 -9.24 -3.75
N ALA A 107 21.76 -10.52 -4.10
CA ALA A 107 21.73 -11.00 -5.48
C ALA A 107 20.31 -11.12 -6.04
N GLY A 108 19.29 -10.75 -5.24
CA GLY A 108 17.89 -10.85 -5.65
C GLY A 108 17.29 -12.24 -5.52
N GLN A 109 17.99 -13.17 -4.88
CA GLN A 109 17.49 -14.53 -4.67
C GLN A 109 16.63 -14.60 -3.43
N LYS A 110 15.61 -15.46 -3.45
CA LYS A 110 14.71 -15.63 -2.31
C LYS A 110 15.49 -16.03 -1.05
N ARG A 111 15.10 -15.41 0.05
CA ARG A 111 15.71 -15.64 1.34
C ARG A 111 14.60 -15.80 2.39
N ALA A 112 14.76 -16.76 3.30
CA ALA A 112 13.78 -16.96 4.36
C ALA A 112 13.64 -15.71 5.23
N ILE A 113 12.43 -15.41 5.63
CA ILE A 113 12.12 -14.27 6.51
C ILE A 113 12.69 -14.52 7.91
N ARG A 114 12.65 -15.78 8.36
CA ARG A 114 13.12 -16.16 9.71
C ARG A 114 14.28 -17.12 9.68
#